data_22cfcbe52237a105e03760e02d03b650
#
_entry.id   22cfcbe52237a105e03760e02d03b650
#
_cell.length_a   1.000
_cell.length_b   1.000
_cell.length_c   1.000
_cell.angle_alpha   90.00
_cell.angle_beta   90.00
_cell.angle_gamma   90.00
#
_symmetry.space_group_name_H-M   'P 1'
#
loop_
_entity.id
_entity.type
_entity.pdbx_description
1 polymer ?
#
loop_
_entity_poly.entity_id
_entity_poly.type
_entity_poly.pdbx_seq_one_letter_code
_entity_poly.pdbx_strand_id
1 'polypeptide(L)' 'MIKSLKVTNAVMQLPQKYREVIHLYYYEGYTEKEIAQMLNTNEKTISSRMIRGRKKLKELFEKEGKIYEF' A
#
# COMPACT_ATOMS: atom_id res chain seq x y z
N MET A 1 4.56 -1.90 -15.92
CA MET A 1 4.19 -3.12 -15.35
C MET A 1 2.77 -3.47 -15.53
N ILE A 2 2.63 -4.57 -16.12
CA ILE A 2 1.32 -4.98 -16.49
C ILE A 2 0.45 -5.37 -15.34
N LYS A 3 1.01 -6.13 -14.44
CA LYS A 3 0.25 -6.60 -13.31
C LYS A 3 -0.34 -5.48 -12.51
N SER A 4 0.20 -4.30 -12.70
CA SER A 4 -0.19 -3.20 -11.86
C SER A 4 -1.58 -2.67 -12.13
N LEU A 5 -2.20 -3.02 -13.23
CA LEU A 5 -3.51 -2.47 -13.51
C LEU A 5 -4.53 -2.86 -12.46
N LYS A 6 -4.63 -4.15 -12.15
CA LYS A 6 -5.57 -4.60 -11.11
C LYS A 6 -5.11 -4.17 -9.73
N VAL A 7 -3.81 -4.23 -9.48
CA VAL A 7 -3.28 -3.80 -8.21
C VAL A 7 -3.58 -2.32 -8.01
N THR A 8 -3.41 -1.52 -9.06
CA THR A 8 -3.68 -0.10 -8.98
C THR A 8 -5.15 0.16 -8.63
N ASN A 9 -6.07 -0.56 -9.25
CA ASN A 9 -7.48 -0.39 -8.94
C ASN A 9 -7.78 -0.72 -7.48
N ALA A 10 -7.20 -1.80 -6.96
CA ALA A 10 -7.41 -2.17 -5.59
C ALA A 10 -6.82 -1.13 -4.63
N VAL A 11 -5.64 -0.62 -4.96
CA VAL A 11 -5.00 0.40 -4.13
C VAL A 11 -5.85 1.65 -4.08
N MET A 12 -6.46 2.02 -5.19
CA MET A 12 -7.31 3.21 -5.21
C MET A 12 -8.56 3.06 -4.35
N GLN A 13 -8.94 1.84 -4.00
CA GLN A 13 -10.07 1.61 -3.12
C GLN A 13 -9.72 1.69 -1.65
N LEU A 14 -8.44 1.76 -1.33
CA LEU A 14 -8.00 1.85 0.06
C LEU A 14 -8.25 3.25 0.62
N PRO A 15 -8.46 3.36 1.94
CA PRO A 15 -8.46 4.67 2.59
C PRO A 15 -7.16 5.40 2.26
N GLN A 16 -7.24 6.71 2.18
CA GLN A 16 -6.10 7.51 1.74
C GLN A 16 -4.83 7.24 2.55
N LYS A 17 -4.95 7.09 3.85
CA LYS A 17 -3.76 6.89 4.70
C LYS A 17 -3.01 5.61 4.39
N TYR A 18 -3.69 4.60 3.89
CA TYR A 18 -3.04 3.36 3.47
C TYR A 18 -2.59 3.45 2.03
N ARG A 19 -3.41 4.06 1.19
CA ARG A 19 -3.14 4.19 -0.22
C ARG A 19 -1.83 4.94 -0.46
N GLU A 20 -1.63 6.05 0.23
CA GLU A 20 -0.45 6.86 -0.04
C GLU A 20 0.84 6.16 0.40
N VAL A 21 0.84 5.44 1.53
CA VAL A 21 2.06 4.76 1.93
C VAL A 21 2.37 3.59 1.02
N ILE A 22 1.35 2.87 0.58
CA ILE A 22 1.56 1.76 -0.35
C ILE A 22 2.08 2.27 -1.68
N HIS A 23 1.50 3.35 -2.19
CA HIS A 23 1.95 3.94 -3.43
C HIS A 23 3.41 4.39 -3.34
N LEU A 24 3.75 5.11 -2.29
CA LEU A 24 5.11 5.63 -2.13
C LEU A 24 6.12 4.51 -1.98
N TYR A 25 5.75 3.45 -1.32
CA TYR A 25 6.68 2.35 -1.09
C TYR A 25 6.84 1.47 -2.33
N TYR A 26 5.73 1.01 -2.90
CA TYR A 26 5.79 0.02 -3.97
C TYR A 26 5.94 0.61 -5.36
N TYR A 27 5.38 1.78 -5.61
CA TYR A 27 5.46 2.38 -6.93
C TYR A 27 6.59 3.38 -7.04
N GLU A 28 6.80 4.18 -5.99
CA GLU A 28 7.82 5.22 -6.05
C GLU A 28 9.16 4.76 -5.49
N GLY A 29 9.19 3.68 -4.71
CA GLY A 29 10.44 3.11 -4.26
C GLY A 29 11.05 3.75 -3.03
N TYR A 30 10.28 4.49 -2.26
CA TYR A 30 10.79 5.10 -1.04
C TYR A 30 10.80 4.10 0.10
N THR A 31 11.76 4.27 1.03
CA THR A 31 11.79 3.45 2.24
C THR A 31 10.75 3.96 3.23
N GLU A 32 10.43 3.13 4.22
CA GLU A 32 9.50 3.54 5.26
C GLU A 32 9.99 4.78 6.00
N LYS A 33 11.30 4.85 6.22
CA LYS A 33 11.88 6.00 6.88
C LYS A 33 11.69 7.27 6.06
N GLU A 34 11.92 7.16 4.75
CA GLU A 34 11.74 8.30 3.86
C GLU A 34 10.28 8.73 3.81
N ILE A 35 9.37 7.75 3.77
CA ILE A 35 7.95 8.05 3.74
C ILE A 35 7.53 8.76 5.02
N ALA A 36 8.06 8.32 6.15
CA ALA A 36 7.76 8.96 7.42
C ALA A 36 8.17 10.43 7.40
N GLN A 37 9.32 10.71 6.81
CA GLN A 37 9.78 12.09 6.70
C GLN A 37 8.90 12.89 5.75
N MET A 38 8.53 12.28 4.63
CA MET A 38 7.70 12.95 3.63
C MET A 38 6.32 13.29 4.17
N LEU A 39 5.76 12.41 4.99
CA LEU A 39 4.41 12.61 5.53
C LEU A 39 4.43 13.22 6.92
N ASN A 40 5.61 13.64 7.39
CA ASN A 40 5.77 14.31 8.66
C ASN A 40 5.24 13.48 9.83
N THR A 41 5.63 12.22 9.86
CA THR A 41 5.24 11.32 10.92
C THR A 41 6.44 10.43 11.26
N ASN A 42 6.24 9.39 12.06
CA ASN A 42 7.35 8.53 12.42
C ASN A 42 7.28 7.20 11.69
N GLU A 43 8.41 6.51 11.70
CA GLU A 43 8.57 5.27 10.96
C GLU A 43 7.62 4.18 11.46
N LYS A 44 7.38 4.16 12.75
CA LYS A 44 6.49 3.17 13.34
C LYS A 44 5.07 3.31 12.81
N THR A 45 4.61 4.54 12.64
CA THR A 45 3.31 4.82 12.07
C THR A 45 3.24 4.31 10.64
N ILE A 46 4.30 4.54 9.87
CA ILE A 46 4.34 4.08 8.49
C ILE A 46 4.32 2.56 8.43
N SER A 47 5.11 1.89 9.27
CA SER A 47 5.11 0.43 9.31
C SER A 47 3.71 -0.11 9.61
N SER A 48 3.04 0.50 10.56
CA SER A 48 1.70 0.09 10.94
C SER A 48 0.72 0.24 9.78
N ARG A 49 0.81 1.39 9.09
CA ARG A 49 -0.05 1.63 7.93
C ARG A 49 0.25 0.66 6.80
N MET A 50 1.53 0.31 6.62
CA MET A 50 1.89 -0.66 5.60
C MET A 50 1.27 -2.02 5.88
N ILE A 51 1.36 -2.46 7.12
CA ILE A 51 0.81 -3.75 7.51
C ILE A 51 -0.69 -3.79 7.30
N ARG A 52 -1.38 -2.76 7.77
CA ARG A 52 -2.84 -2.70 7.63
C ARG A 52 -3.28 -2.51 6.20
N GLY A 53 -2.54 -1.70 5.45
CA GLY A 53 -2.85 -1.48 4.05
C GLY A 53 -2.70 -2.75 3.24
N ARG A 54 -1.64 -3.51 3.48
CA ARG A 54 -1.43 -4.76 2.77
C ARG A 54 -2.54 -5.77 3.11
N LYS A 55 -2.95 -5.80 4.37
CA LYS A 55 -4.02 -6.70 4.78
C LYS A 55 -5.32 -6.36 4.06
N LYS A 56 -5.66 -5.08 4.00
CA LYS A 56 -6.87 -4.67 3.31
C LYS A 56 -6.80 -4.97 1.82
N LEU A 57 -5.64 -4.76 1.25
CA LEU A 57 -5.45 -5.02 -0.16
C LEU A 57 -5.61 -6.50 -0.46
N LYS A 58 -5.06 -7.34 0.40
CA LYS A 58 -5.21 -8.78 0.26
C LYS A 58 -6.68 -9.19 0.33
N GLU A 59 -7.43 -8.60 1.25
CA GLU A 59 -8.84 -8.88 1.38
C GLU A 59 -9.62 -8.52 0.13
N LEU A 60 -9.26 -7.40 -0.49
CA LEU A 60 -9.93 -7.00 -1.72
C LEU A 60 -9.68 -8.01 -2.84
N PHE A 61 -8.46 -8.51 -2.94
CA PHE A 61 -8.14 -9.51 -3.96
C PHE A 61 -8.82 -10.84 -3.67
N GLU A 62 -8.87 -11.25 -2.42
CA GLU A 62 -9.53 -12.50 -2.06
C GLU A 62 -11.02 -12.42 -2.36
N LYS A 63 -11.60 -11.27 -2.12
CA LYS A 63 -13.01 -11.07 -2.38
C LYS A 63 -13.34 -11.23 -3.86
N GLU A 64 -12.37 -10.89 -4.73
CA GLU A 64 -12.56 -11.05 -6.15
C GLU A 64 -12.09 -12.40 -6.66
N GLY A 65 -11.70 -13.29 -5.76
CA GLY A 65 -11.22 -14.61 -6.16
C GLY A 65 -9.84 -14.60 -6.76
N LYS A 66 -9.05 -13.60 -6.45
CA LYS A 66 -7.72 -13.46 -7.01
C LYS A 66 -6.66 -13.81 -5.99
N ILE A 67 -5.51 -14.23 -6.51
CA ILE A 67 -4.35 -14.51 -5.67
C ILE A 67 -3.25 -13.57 -6.09
N TYR A 68 -2.57 -13.00 -5.11
CA TYR A 68 -1.44 -12.14 -5.43
C TYR A 68 -0.50 -12.07 -4.23
N GLU A 69 0.72 -11.59 -4.51
CA GLU A 69 1.74 -11.41 -3.47
C GLU A 69 2.39 -10.06 -3.65
N PHE A 70 2.84 -9.53 -2.55
CA PHE A 70 3.67 -8.32 -2.59
C PHE A 70 5.11 -8.69 -2.73
#